data_b8f4a7500c37593c78789bc29559dea0
#
_entry.id   b8f4a7500c37593c78789bc29559dea0
#
_cell.length_a   1.000
_cell.length_b   1.000
_cell.length_c   1.000
_cell.angle_alpha   90.00
_cell.angle_beta   90.00
_cell.angle_gamma   90.00
#
_symmetry.space_group_name_H-M   'P 1'
#
loop_
_entity.id
_entity.type
_entity.pdbx_description
1 polymer ?
#
loop_
_entity_poly.entity_id
_entity_poly.type
_entity_poly.pdbx_seq_one_letter_code
_entity_poly.pdbx_strand_id
1 'polypeptide(L)'
;MANTTPTGVNDLARQIVKDIVPYASARSSMSGGAVWLNANENALAPSYQLDGTFNRYPSCQPKAVINAYAAYAGVTPEQVLVSRGADEGIELLIRSFCEPKQDSIT
;
A
#
# COMPACT_ATOMS: atom_id res chain seq x y z
N MET A 1 20.38 -28.71 8.53
CA MET A 1 19.36 -27.66 8.30
C MET A 1 18.68 -28.02 6.99
N ALA A 2 17.38 -28.30 7.02
CA ALA A 2 16.64 -28.68 5.83
C ALA A 2 16.49 -27.45 4.92
N ASN A 3 17.08 -27.50 3.75
CA ASN A 3 16.98 -26.47 2.72
C ASN A 3 15.61 -26.64 2.04
N THR A 4 14.55 -26.10 2.65
CA THR A 4 13.21 -26.10 2.05
C THR A 4 13.20 -25.05 0.96
N THR A 5 13.05 -25.48 -0.28
CA THR A 5 12.85 -24.56 -1.42
C THR A 5 11.60 -23.71 -1.16
N PRO A 6 11.68 -22.37 -1.32
CA PRO A 6 10.52 -21.50 -1.15
C PRO A 6 9.37 -21.93 -2.09
N THR A 7 8.16 -22.07 -1.56
CA THR A 7 6.98 -22.47 -2.33
C THR A 7 6.16 -21.28 -2.84
N GLY A 8 6.45 -20.08 -2.36
CA GLY A 8 5.78 -18.85 -2.78
C GLY A 8 6.57 -17.59 -2.44
N VAL A 9 6.16 -16.46 -3.00
CA VAL A 9 6.82 -15.16 -2.78
C VAL A 9 6.84 -14.78 -1.29
N ASN A 10 5.80 -15.12 -0.55
CA ASN A 10 5.73 -14.85 0.89
C ASN A 10 6.83 -15.58 1.68
N ASP A 11 7.29 -16.74 1.20
CA ASP A 11 8.36 -17.50 1.86
C ASP A 11 9.72 -16.79 1.73
N LEU A 12 9.89 -16.00 0.68
CA LEU A 12 11.09 -15.19 0.42
C LEU A 12 11.18 -13.95 1.31
N ALA A 13 10.05 -13.50 1.87
CA ALA A 13 10.03 -12.30 2.70
C ALA A 13 10.85 -12.51 3.99
N ARG A 14 11.53 -11.45 4.42
CA ARG A 14 12.28 -11.43 5.69
C ARG A 14 11.36 -11.75 6.86
N GLN A 15 11.89 -12.47 7.85
CA GLN A 15 11.08 -12.86 9.02
C GLN A 15 10.51 -11.65 9.76
N ILE A 16 11.29 -10.59 9.92
CA ILE A 16 10.81 -9.35 10.55
C ILE A 16 9.60 -8.75 9.82
N VAL A 17 9.51 -8.90 8.50
CA VAL A 17 8.37 -8.41 7.72
C VAL A 17 7.15 -9.30 7.91
N LYS A 18 7.35 -10.62 8.00
CA LYS A 18 6.27 -11.58 8.29
C LYS A 18 5.65 -11.35 9.67
N ASP A 19 6.45 -10.88 10.61
CA ASP A 19 6.04 -10.65 12.01
C ASP A 19 5.37 -9.27 12.20
N ILE A 20 5.40 -8.38 11.19
CA ILE A 20 4.77 -7.06 11.28
C ILE A 20 3.24 -7.21 11.36
N VAL A 21 2.66 -6.65 12.40
CA VAL A 21 1.21 -6.44 12.47
C VAL A 21 0.87 -5.17 11.68
N PRO A 22 0.09 -5.26 10.59
CA PRO A 22 -0.26 -4.10 9.80
C PRO A 22 -0.96 -3.02 10.65
N TYR A 23 -0.58 -1.77 10.45
CA TYR A 23 -1.27 -0.65 11.09
C TYR A 23 -2.70 -0.53 10.56
N ALA A 24 -3.68 -0.72 11.45
CA ALA A 24 -5.08 -0.43 11.16
C ALA A 24 -5.34 1.06 11.37
N SER A 25 -5.40 1.84 10.29
CA SER A 25 -5.76 3.25 10.39
C SER A 25 -7.24 3.40 10.78
N ALA A 26 -7.57 4.49 11.49
CA ALA A 26 -8.96 4.83 11.81
C ALA A 26 -9.85 4.87 10.54
N ARG A 27 -9.26 5.25 9.40
CA ARG A 27 -9.94 5.28 8.10
C ARG A 27 -10.21 3.88 7.54
N SER A 28 -9.28 2.95 7.70
CA SER A 28 -9.44 1.57 7.18
C SER A 28 -10.32 0.70 8.05
N SER A 29 -10.47 1.02 9.34
CA SER A 29 -11.27 0.25 10.29
C SER A 29 -12.75 0.57 10.25
N MET A 30 -13.17 1.63 9.53
CA MET A 30 -14.57 2.04 9.44
C MET A 30 -14.99 2.21 7.99
N SER A 31 -16.18 1.73 7.67
CA SER A 31 -16.79 1.87 6.35
C SER A 31 -18.21 2.43 6.50
N GLY A 32 -18.58 3.37 5.62
CA GLY A 32 -19.93 3.97 5.61
C GLY A 32 -20.11 5.10 6.61
N GLY A 33 -21.32 5.67 6.64
CA GLY A 33 -21.69 6.81 7.47
C GLY A 33 -21.59 8.16 6.76
N ALA A 34 -22.45 9.10 7.17
CA ALA A 34 -22.47 10.45 6.62
C ALA A 34 -21.57 11.43 7.39
N VAL A 35 -21.24 11.11 8.63
CA VAL A 35 -20.43 11.97 9.51
C VAL A 35 -19.18 11.20 9.93
N TRP A 36 -18.02 11.80 9.67
CA TRP A 36 -16.70 11.21 9.95
C TRP A 36 -15.97 12.09 10.99
N LEU A 37 -15.73 11.52 12.17
CA LEU A 37 -15.07 12.23 13.28
C LEU A 37 -13.80 11.53 13.76
N ASN A 38 -13.39 10.47 13.06
CA ASN A 38 -12.34 9.54 13.52
C ASN A 38 -10.93 9.85 13.00
N ALA A 39 -10.76 10.80 12.09
CA ALA A 39 -9.47 11.07 11.44
C ALA A 39 -9.04 12.54 11.51
N ASN A 40 -9.72 13.37 12.33
CA ASN A 40 -9.45 14.80 12.47
C ASN A 40 -9.40 15.55 11.12
N GLU A 41 -10.26 15.16 10.19
CA GLU A 41 -10.37 15.77 8.87
C GLU A 41 -11.07 17.12 8.97
N ASN A 42 -10.73 18.06 8.07
CA ASN A 42 -11.44 19.31 8.00
C ASN A 42 -12.90 19.09 7.54
N ALA A 43 -13.85 19.54 8.35
CA ALA A 43 -15.28 19.41 8.04
C ALA A 43 -15.72 20.31 6.86
N LEU A 44 -14.96 21.37 6.57
CA LEU A 44 -15.29 22.33 5.52
C LEU A 44 -14.54 22.00 4.24
N ALA A 45 -15.27 22.00 3.12
CA ALA A 45 -14.64 21.93 1.81
C ALA A 45 -13.79 23.19 1.57
N PRO A 46 -12.68 23.07 0.80
CA PRO A 46 -11.88 24.25 0.44
C PRO A 46 -12.71 25.24 -0.35
N SER A 47 -12.39 26.53 -0.19
CA SER A 47 -13.12 27.65 -0.80
C SER A 47 -12.93 27.76 -2.33
N TYR A 48 -11.98 27.03 -2.91
CA TYR A 48 -11.74 26.97 -4.34
C TYR A 48 -12.55 25.84 -4.99
N GLN A 49 -13.05 26.12 -6.19
CA GLN A 49 -13.81 25.12 -6.96
C GLN A 49 -12.85 24.15 -7.62
N LEU A 50 -12.68 22.99 -7.01
CA LEU A 50 -12.05 21.82 -7.63
C LEU A 50 -13.01 20.63 -7.54
N ASP A 51 -13.04 19.83 -8.58
CA ASP A 51 -13.76 18.55 -8.54
C ASP A 51 -13.07 17.61 -7.56
N GLY A 52 -13.65 17.40 -6.39
CA GLY A 52 -13.13 16.49 -5.38
C GLY A 52 -13.31 16.95 -3.94
N THR A 53 -13.13 16.03 -3.02
CA THR A 53 -13.23 16.22 -1.57
C THR A 53 -11.83 16.29 -0.95
N PHE A 54 -11.06 17.36 -1.27
CA PHE A 54 -9.66 17.51 -0.84
C PHE A 54 -9.48 17.75 0.66
N ASN A 55 -10.55 17.97 1.39
CA ASN A 55 -10.58 18.05 2.85
C ASN A 55 -10.64 16.66 3.52
N ARG A 56 -10.66 15.60 2.75
CA ARG A 56 -10.73 14.22 3.23
C ARG A 56 -9.45 13.44 2.91
N TYR A 57 -9.07 12.52 3.77
CA TYR A 57 -7.96 11.62 3.51
C TYR A 57 -8.24 10.74 2.28
N PRO A 58 -7.30 10.66 1.35
CA PRO A 58 -7.40 9.73 0.23
C PRO A 58 -7.28 8.28 0.70
N SER A 59 -7.73 7.37 -0.11
CA SER A 59 -7.45 5.94 0.09
C SER A 59 -5.95 5.68 -0.10
N CYS A 60 -5.33 4.88 0.77
CA CYS A 60 -3.91 4.52 0.66
C CYS A 60 -3.60 3.82 -0.67
N GLN A 61 -4.52 2.99 -1.13
CA GLN A 61 -4.46 2.29 -2.42
C GLN A 61 -5.74 2.63 -3.19
N PRO A 62 -5.74 3.66 -4.05
CA PRO A 62 -6.94 4.16 -4.71
C PRO A 62 -7.38 3.19 -5.80
N LYS A 63 -8.53 2.56 -5.61
CA LYS A 63 -9.07 1.52 -6.50
C LYS A 63 -9.22 1.98 -7.95
N ALA A 64 -9.59 3.24 -8.19
CA ALA A 64 -9.72 3.78 -9.54
C ALA A 64 -8.38 3.75 -10.30
N VAL A 65 -7.29 4.14 -9.65
CA VAL A 65 -5.94 4.12 -10.25
C VAL A 65 -5.48 2.69 -10.46
N ILE A 66 -5.65 1.82 -9.46
CA ILE A 66 -5.28 0.41 -9.54
C ILE A 66 -5.99 -0.28 -10.70
N ASN A 67 -7.31 -0.12 -10.80
CA ASN A 67 -8.10 -0.76 -11.86
C ASN A 67 -7.72 -0.25 -13.25
N ALA A 68 -7.51 1.07 -13.39
CA ALA A 68 -7.11 1.66 -14.66
C ALA A 68 -5.72 1.17 -15.10
N TYR A 69 -4.77 1.12 -14.17
CA TYR A 69 -3.43 0.63 -14.49
C TYR A 69 -3.40 -0.88 -14.74
N ALA A 70 -4.14 -1.67 -13.98
CA ALA A 70 -4.26 -3.11 -14.19
C ALA A 70 -4.81 -3.43 -15.61
N ALA A 71 -5.85 -2.71 -16.03
CA ALA A 71 -6.39 -2.83 -17.38
C ALA A 71 -5.36 -2.45 -18.45
N TYR A 72 -4.62 -1.36 -18.25
CA TYR A 72 -3.54 -0.95 -19.16
C TYR A 72 -2.40 -1.97 -19.24
N ALA A 73 -1.98 -2.51 -18.11
CA ALA A 73 -0.87 -3.46 -18.04
C ALA A 73 -1.27 -4.91 -18.38
N GLY A 74 -2.55 -5.21 -18.53
CA GLY A 74 -3.04 -6.57 -18.81
C GLY A 74 -2.89 -7.53 -17.63
N VAL A 75 -2.97 -6.99 -16.40
CA VAL A 75 -2.85 -7.77 -15.16
C VAL A 75 -4.11 -7.61 -14.30
N THR A 76 -4.22 -8.37 -13.21
CA THR A 76 -5.34 -8.19 -12.27
C THR A 76 -5.05 -7.08 -11.25
N PRO A 77 -6.08 -6.44 -10.68
CA PRO A 77 -5.89 -5.38 -9.66
C PRO A 77 -5.05 -5.82 -8.45
N GLU A 78 -5.12 -7.10 -8.08
CA GLU A 78 -4.36 -7.69 -6.97
C GLU A 78 -2.85 -7.75 -7.24
N GLN A 79 -2.44 -7.62 -8.51
CA GLN A 79 -1.04 -7.60 -8.93
C GLN A 79 -0.47 -6.17 -9.04
N VAL A 80 -1.23 -5.16 -8.64
CA VAL A 80 -0.83 -3.75 -8.72
C VAL A 80 -0.73 -3.14 -7.33
N LEU A 81 0.43 -2.57 -7.03
CA LEU A 81 0.66 -1.73 -5.87
C LEU A 81 1.01 -0.31 -6.35
N VAL A 82 0.28 0.67 -5.86
CA VAL A 82 0.57 2.09 -6.14
C VAL A 82 1.55 2.63 -5.10
N SER A 83 2.66 3.19 -5.57
CA SER A 83 3.68 3.84 -4.74
C SER A 83 3.90 5.30 -5.18
N ARG A 84 4.66 6.07 -4.40
CA ARG A 84 5.02 7.46 -4.72
C ARG A 84 6.17 7.56 -5.73
N GLY A 85 6.29 6.60 -6.60
CA GLY A 85 7.28 6.51 -7.65
C GLY A 85 8.07 5.21 -7.58
N ALA A 86 8.94 4.98 -8.59
CA ALA A 86 9.73 3.76 -8.70
C ALA A 86 10.69 3.55 -7.53
N ASP A 87 11.28 4.64 -7.01
CA ASP A 87 12.24 4.57 -5.91
C ASP A 87 11.63 3.98 -4.65
N GLU A 88 10.41 4.40 -4.28
CA GLU A 88 9.69 3.80 -3.16
C GLU A 88 9.38 2.32 -3.42
N GLY A 89 8.96 1.98 -4.64
CA GLY A 89 8.70 0.59 -5.01
C GLY A 89 9.94 -0.30 -4.86
N ILE A 90 11.09 0.18 -5.33
CA ILE A 90 12.38 -0.51 -5.20
C ILE A 90 12.78 -0.63 -3.72
N GLU A 91 12.66 0.45 -2.96
CA GLU A 91 12.97 0.44 -1.52
C GLU A 91 12.10 -0.58 -0.77
N LEU A 92 10.80 -0.64 -1.06
CA LEU A 92 9.90 -1.62 -0.45
C LEU A 92 10.29 -3.06 -0.78
N LEU A 93 10.69 -3.34 -2.02
CA LEU A 93 11.19 -4.66 -2.40
C LEU A 93 12.47 -5.03 -1.64
N ILE A 94 13.44 -4.13 -1.60
CA ILE A 94 14.70 -4.35 -0.87
C ILE A 94 14.42 -4.60 0.62
N ARG A 95 13.62 -3.75 1.25
CA ARG A 95 13.28 -3.89 2.67
C ARG A 95 12.50 -5.16 2.99
N SER A 96 11.72 -5.64 2.03
CA SER A 96 10.88 -6.83 2.24
C SER A 96 11.63 -8.13 2.05
N PHE A 97 12.60 -8.17 1.15
CA PHE A 97 13.21 -9.42 0.71
C PHE A 97 14.71 -9.52 0.93
N CYS A 98 15.44 -8.42 1.11
CA CYS A 98 16.90 -8.45 1.27
C CYS A 98 17.31 -8.29 2.74
N GLU A 99 17.98 -9.31 3.28
CA GLU A 99 18.47 -9.26 4.66
C GLU A 99 19.77 -8.43 4.73
N PRO A 100 19.84 -7.38 5.58
CA PRO A 100 21.01 -6.52 5.69
C PRO A 100 22.27 -7.31 6.04
N LYS A 101 23.38 -6.99 5.37
CA LYS A 101 24.71 -7.60 5.53
C LYS A 101 24.80 -9.08 5.11
N GLN A 102 23.75 -9.65 4.55
CA GLN A 102 23.71 -11.02 4.06
C GLN A 102 23.47 -11.07 2.56
N ASP A 103 22.49 -10.30 2.08
CA ASP A 103 22.12 -10.30 0.67
C ASP A 103 22.80 -9.16 -0.09
N SER A 104 23.03 -9.38 -1.38
CA SER A 104 23.56 -8.39 -2.32
C SER A 104 22.54 -8.11 -3.42
N ILE A 105 22.57 -6.88 -3.91
CA ILE A 105 21.76 -6.44 -5.04
C ILE A 105 22.72 -6.24 -6.21
N THR A 106 22.48 -6.93 -7.32
CA THR A 106 23.28 -6.87 -8.54
C THR A 106 22.44 -6.39 -9.72
#